data_21364f956553f02d1484f36da3cf093b
#
_entry.id   21364f956553f02d1484f36da3cf093b
#
_cell.length_a   1.000
_cell.length_b   1.000
_cell.length_c   1.000
_cell.angle_alpha   90.00
_cell.angle_beta   90.00
_cell.angle_gamma   90.00
#
_symmetry.space_group_name_H-M   'P 1'
#
loop_
_entity.id
_entity.type
_entity.pdbx_description
1 polymer ?
#
loop_
_entity_poly.entity_id
_entity_poly.type
_entity_poly.pdbx_seq_one_letter_code
_entity_poly.pdbx_strand_id
1 'polypeptide(L)'
;MPSAIHDDSDYGMQVEWKTIDAIAKTKAIDLWLLFPLGIGVNRLLTKSGDIPQLWERRLDLLLGTKDWYEDFYRVESTPMLFGKPEDRIVKARIDTIGQYSIRRLKTVFAGVAEEPKVLLNSANCPLYLLCFAVGNPKGANFALKIVNHLLRKMAE
;
A
#
# COMPACT_ATOMS: atom_id res chain seq x y z
N MET A 1 -3.96 -30.45 -19.16
CA MET A 1 -4.70 -29.31 -18.63
C MET A 1 -3.80 -28.61 -17.64
N PRO A 2 -3.38 -27.39 -17.86
CA PRO A 2 -2.71 -26.68 -16.80
C PRO A 2 -3.72 -26.52 -15.67
N SER A 3 -3.39 -27.02 -14.49
CA SER A 3 -4.14 -26.71 -13.28
C SER A 3 -4.20 -25.18 -13.18
N ALA A 4 -5.40 -24.62 -13.11
CA ALA A 4 -5.57 -23.25 -12.74
C ALA A 4 -4.91 -23.13 -11.36
N ILE A 5 -3.71 -22.57 -11.32
CA ILE A 5 -3.11 -22.10 -10.10
C ILE A 5 -4.10 -21.02 -9.66
N HIS A 6 -4.94 -21.36 -8.70
CA HIS A 6 -5.65 -20.36 -7.93
C HIS A 6 -4.56 -19.54 -7.28
N ASP A 7 -4.21 -18.45 -7.96
CA ASP A 7 -3.29 -17.46 -7.43
C ASP A 7 -4.04 -16.75 -6.32
N ASP A 8 -3.86 -17.24 -5.08
CA ASP A 8 -4.39 -16.63 -3.87
C ASP A 8 -3.86 -15.19 -3.65
N SER A 9 -3.04 -14.68 -4.59
CA SER A 9 -2.52 -13.31 -4.58
C SER A 9 -3.54 -12.26 -5.06
N ASP A 10 -4.72 -12.68 -5.54
CA ASP A 10 -5.70 -11.79 -6.17
C ASP A 10 -6.54 -10.95 -5.19
N TYR A 11 -6.43 -11.16 -3.89
CA TYR A 11 -7.24 -10.44 -2.90
C TYR A 11 -6.93 -8.93 -2.85
N GLY A 12 -7.71 -8.16 -3.63
CA GLY A 12 -7.58 -6.70 -3.71
C GLY A 12 -6.49 -6.20 -4.66
N MET A 13 -5.66 -7.07 -5.22
CA MET A 13 -4.59 -6.70 -6.17
C MET A 13 -5.12 -6.40 -7.58
N GLN A 14 -6.43 -6.59 -7.83
CA GLN A 14 -7.07 -6.31 -9.11
C GLN A 14 -7.35 -4.83 -9.32
N VAL A 15 -7.33 -4.02 -8.26
CA VAL A 15 -7.50 -2.58 -8.36
C VAL A 15 -6.27 -1.99 -9.03
N GLU A 16 -6.47 -1.28 -10.14
CA GLU A 16 -5.39 -0.61 -10.83
C GLU A 16 -5.36 0.88 -10.49
N TRP A 17 -4.17 1.43 -10.33
CA TRP A 17 -3.98 2.85 -10.03
C TRP A 17 -4.67 3.78 -11.03
N LYS A 18 -4.72 3.40 -12.31
CA LYS A 18 -5.43 4.20 -13.33
C LYS A 18 -6.90 4.43 -12.99
N THR A 19 -7.56 3.47 -12.32
CA THR A 19 -8.95 3.60 -11.86
C THR A 19 -9.04 4.58 -10.70
N ILE A 20 -8.12 4.50 -9.74
CA ILE A 20 -8.02 5.42 -8.61
C ILE A 20 -7.77 6.85 -9.11
N ASP A 21 -6.85 7.02 -10.04
CA ASP A 21 -6.52 8.31 -10.66
C ASP A 21 -7.72 8.90 -11.44
N ALA A 22 -8.46 8.06 -12.17
CA ALA A 22 -9.67 8.49 -12.87
C ALA A 22 -10.75 8.98 -11.91
N ILE A 23 -10.96 8.29 -10.78
CA ILE A 23 -11.88 8.72 -9.72
C ILE A 23 -11.44 10.06 -9.13
N ALA A 24 -10.17 10.21 -8.81
CA ALA A 24 -9.61 11.44 -8.26
C ALA A 24 -9.78 12.64 -9.20
N LYS A 25 -9.61 12.46 -10.51
CA LYS A 25 -9.77 13.48 -11.54
C LYS A 25 -11.19 14.03 -11.64
N THR A 26 -12.19 13.30 -11.20
CA THR A 26 -13.59 13.82 -11.15
C THR A 26 -13.73 14.99 -10.18
N LYS A 27 -12.89 15.07 -9.14
CA LYS A 27 -12.99 16.04 -8.04
C LYS A 27 -14.36 16.08 -7.36
N ALA A 28 -15.13 15.03 -7.49
CA ALA A 28 -16.51 14.93 -7.00
C ALA A 28 -16.78 13.67 -6.19
N ILE A 29 -15.91 12.65 -6.28
CA ILE A 29 -16.12 11.35 -5.69
C ILE A 29 -15.11 11.14 -4.55
N ASP A 30 -15.60 10.78 -3.38
CA ASP A 30 -14.79 10.32 -2.26
C ASP A 30 -14.57 8.82 -2.37
N LEU A 31 -13.39 8.36 -1.98
CA LEU A 31 -12.97 6.98 -2.11
C LEU A 31 -12.70 6.36 -0.74
N TRP A 32 -13.37 5.25 -0.46
CA TRP A 32 -12.96 4.27 0.53
C TRP A 32 -12.21 3.15 -0.17
N LEU A 33 -10.96 2.97 0.19
CA LEU A 33 -10.09 1.95 -0.41
C LEU A 33 -9.65 0.94 0.63
N LEU A 34 -9.92 -0.34 0.38
CA LEU A 34 -9.27 -1.44 1.08
C LEU A 34 -7.97 -1.77 0.36
N PHE A 35 -6.89 -1.13 0.83
CA PHE A 35 -5.56 -1.41 0.27
C PHE A 35 -5.06 -2.77 0.76
N PRO A 36 -4.67 -3.68 -0.14
CA PRO A 36 -4.27 -5.05 0.21
C PRO A 36 -2.86 -5.09 0.81
N LEU A 37 -2.72 -4.60 2.04
CA LEU A 37 -1.45 -4.35 2.71
C LEU A 37 -0.67 -5.64 2.99
N GLY A 38 -1.21 -6.51 3.82
CA GLY A 38 -0.55 -7.75 4.23
C GLY A 38 -0.84 -8.90 3.29
N ILE A 39 -2.09 -9.02 2.87
CA ILE A 39 -2.57 -10.12 2.03
C ILE A 39 -2.10 -10.02 0.58
N GLY A 40 -1.81 -8.82 0.11
CA GLY A 40 -1.37 -8.53 -1.26
C GLY A 40 0.07 -8.02 -1.30
N VAL A 41 0.26 -6.71 -1.13
CA VAL A 41 1.56 -6.05 -1.38
C VAL A 41 2.70 -6.67 -0.56
N ASN A 42 2.56 -6.76 0.75
CA ASN A 42 3.62 -7.32 1.59
C ASN A 42 3.96 -8.77 1.24
N ARG A 43 2.97 -9.54 0.81
CA ARG A 43 3.15 -10.94 0.40
C ARG A 43 3.93 -11.08 -0.91
N LEU A 44 3.70 -10.19 -1.87
CA LEU A 44 4.43 -10.18 -3.15
C LEU A 44 5.87 -9.68 -3.02
N LEU A 45 6.16 -8.86 -2.00
CA LEU A 45 7.51 -8.39 -1.72
C LEU A 45 8.34 -9.50 -1.07
N THR A 46 9.28 -10.07 -1.81
CA THR A 46 10.20 -11.09 -1.31
C THR A 46 11.24 -10.49 -0.36
N LYS A 47 11.79 -11.29 0.54
CA LYS A 47 12.85 -10.82 1.45
C LYS A 47 14.16 -10.51 0.73
N SER A 48 14.44 -11.22 -0.36
CA SER A 48 15.65 -11.05 -1.16
C SER A 48 15.63 -9.82 -2.08
N GLY A 49 14.46 -9.27 -2.35
CA GLY A 49 14.27 -8.24 -3.37
C GLY A 49 14.14 -8.79 -4.80
N ASP A 50 14.31 -10.11 -4.99
CA ASP A 50 14.06 -10.76 -6.27
C ASP A 50 12.58 -11.07 -6.40
N ILE A 51 11.87 -10.26 -7.17
CA ILE A 51 10.42 -10.38 -7.34
C ILE A 51 10.14 -11.00 -8.70
N PRO A 52 9.31 -12.06 -8.77
CA PRO A 52 8.87 -12.61 -10.06
C PRO A 52 8.20 -11.55 -10.93
N GLN A 53 8.49 -11.56 -12.23
CA GLN A 53 8.02 -10.53 -13.17
C GLN A 53 6.50 -10.32 -13.15
N LEU A 54 5.71 -11.38 -12.96
CA LEU A 54 4.25 -11.27 -12.87
C LEU A 54 3.81 -10.52 -11.60
N TRP A 55 4.51 -10.70 -10.48
CA TRP A 55 4.23 -10.00 -9.22
C TRP A 55 4.66 -8.53 -9.30
N GLU A 56 5.83 -8.28 -9.90
CA GLU A 56 6.30 -6.91 -10.17
C GLU A 56 5.29 -6.14 -11.01
N ARG A 57 4.78 -6.75 -12.09
CA ARG A 57 3.75 -6.13 -12.92
C ARG A 57 2.45 -5.82 -12.15
N ARG A 58 2.02 -6.71 -11.26
CA ARG A 58 0.84 -6.45 -10.41
C ARG A 58 1.06 -5.29 -9.45
N LEU A 59 2.25 -5.20 -8.86
CA LEU A 59 2.63 -4.08 -8.00
C LEU A 59 2.66 -2.77 -8.79
N ASP A 60 3.22 -2.77 -9.98
CA ASP A 60 3.24 -1.60 -10.87
C ASP A 60 1.82 -1.11 -11.22
N LEU A 61 0.92 -2.03 -11.51
CA LEU A 61 -0.48 -1.70 -11.84
C LEU A 61 -1.23 -1.13 -10.63
N LEU A 62 -1.09 -1.73 -9.47
CA LEU A 62 -1.75 -1.28 -8.23
C LEU A 62 -1.20 0.06 -7.76
N LEU A 63 0.12 0.23 -7.76
CA LEU A 63 0.79 1.41 -7.21
C LEU A 63 0.95 2.54 -8.25
N GLY A 64 0.79 2.22 -9.53
CA GLY A 64 0.81 3.17 -10.64
C GLY A 64 2.18 3.78 -10.94
N THR A 65 3.24 3.15 -10.46
CA THR A 65 4.64 3.56 -10.65
C THR A 65 5.55 2.37 -10.46
N LYS A 66 6.79 2.49 -10.92
CA LYS A 66 7.86 1.51 -10.67
C LYS A 66 8.79 1.94 -9.52
N ASP A 67 8.63 3.15 -9.01
CA ASP A 67 9.51 3.74 -8.00
C ASP A 67 9.32 3.07 -6.61
N TRP A 68 8.25 2.29 -6.43
CA TRP A 68 7.98 1.57 -5.20
C TRP A 68 9.14 0.65 -4.77
N TYR A 69 9.93 0.15 -5.70
CA TYR A 69 11.04 -0.74 -5.39
C TYR A 69 12.09 -0.04 -4.50
N GLU A 70 12.45 1.20 -4.83
CA GLU A 70 13.40 2.00 -4.06
C GLU A 70 12.87 2.37 -2.67
N ASP A 71 11.55 2.55 -2.54
CA ASP A 71 10.90 2.80 -1.25
C ASP A 71 10.82 1.55 -0.36
N PHE A 72 10.70 0.37 -0.98
CA PHE A 72 10.46 -0.88 -0.24
C PHE A 72 11.71 -1.72 -0.03
N TYR A 73 12.81 -1.40 -0.70
CA TYR A 73 14.08 -2.09 -0.55
C TYR A 73 15.22 -1.10 -0.38
N ARG A 74 16.07 -1.37 0.58
CA ARG A 74 17.28 -0.60 0.81
C ARG A 74 18.46 -1.53 1.00
N VAL A 75 19.65 -1.06 0.65
CA VAL A 75 20.89 -1.75 0.92
C VAL A 75 21.42 -1.27 2.26
N GLU A 76 21.62 -2.18 3.18
CA GLU A 76 22.31 -1.92 4.46
C GLU A 76 23.67 -2.59 4.43
N SER A 77 24.72 -1.79 4.64
CA SER A 77 26.09 -2.28 4.77
C SER A 77 26.41 -2.48 6.24
N THR A 78 26.70 -3.73 6.61
CA THR A 78 27.13 -4.04 7.98
C THR A 78 28.65 -3.99 8.04
N PRO A 79 29.24 -3.10 8.87
CA PRO A 79 30.69 -3.10 9.07
C PRO A 79 31.10 -4.39 9.77
N MET A 80 32.00 -5.13 9.13
CA MET A 80 32.62 -6.30 9.74
C MET A 80 33.88 -5.92 10.49
N LEU A 81 34.13 -6.54 11.66
CA LEU A 81 35.32 -6.30 12.46
C LEU A 81 36.59 -6.75 11.70
N PHE A 82 36.44 -7.76 10.83
CA PHE A 82 37.47 -8.26 9.94
C PHE A 82 36.84 -8.58 8.59
N GLY A 83 37.31 -7.96 7.51
CA GLY A 83 36.88 -8.23 6.15
C GLY A 83 36.22 -7.02 5.46
N LYS A 84 35.63 -7.26 4.28
CA LYS A 84 34.89 -6.25 3.56
C LYS A 84 33.48 -6.09 4.17
N PRO A 85 32.88 -4.87 4.16
CA PRO A 85 31.49 -4.71 4.55
C PRO A 85 30.60 -5.65 3.73
N GLU A 86 29.65 -6.30 4.38
CA GLU A 86 28.67 -7.12 3.73
C GLU A 86 27.41 -6.30 3.48
N ASP A 87 27.06 -6.15 2.20
CA ASP A 87 25.83 -5.46 1.78
C ASP A 87 24.65 -6.43 1.80
N ARG A 88 23.59 -6.03 2.46
CA ARG A 88 22.36 -6.80 2.57
C ARG A 88 21.16 -5.98 2.11
N ILE A 89 20.32 -6.58 1.27
CA ILE A 89 19.03 -6.00 0.91
C ILE A 89 18.05 -6.19 2.07
N VAL A 90 17.44 -5.09 2.49
CA VAL A 90 16.44 -5.07 3.57
C VAL A 90 15.12 -4.62 3.03
N LYS A 91 14.11 -5.46 3.20
CA LYS A 91 12.71 -5.19 2.85
C LYS A 91 12.08 -4.22 3.86
N ALA A 92 11.27 -3.29 3.37
CA ALA A 92 10.49 -2.38 4.20
C ALA A 92 9.52 -3.13 5.13
N ARG A 93 9.27 -2.53 6.28
CA ARG A 93 8.24 -2.99 7.22
C ARG A 93 6.86 -2.70 6.67
N ILE A 94 5.86 -3.41 7.18
CA ILE A 94 4.47 -3.31 6.74
C ILE A 94 3.87 -1.91 6.97
N ASP A 95 4.27 -1.23 8.04
CA ASP A 95 3.88 0.15 8.32
C ASP A 95 4.41 1.13 7.27
N THR A 96 5.65 0.93 6.80
CA THR A 96 6.25 1.72 5.72
C THR A 96 5.48 1.55 4.40
N ILE A 97 5.05 0.32 4.09
CA ILE A 97 4.22 0.03 2.92
C ILE A 97 2.87 0.76 3.03
N GLY A 98 2.25 0.74 4.21
CA GLY A 98 1.02 1.47 4.47
C GLY A 98 1.17 2.98 4.28
N GLN A 99 2.23 3.56 4.82
CA GLN A 99 2.53 4.99 4.64
C GLN A 99 2.78 5.37 3.18
N TYR A 100 3.43 4.49 2.42
CA TYR A 100 3.61 4.68 0.98
C TYR A 100 2.27 4.80 0.26
N SER A 101 1.31 3.92 0.56
CA SER A 101 -0.01 3.97 -0.07
C SER A 101 -0.75 5.28 0.22
N ILE A 102 -0.65 5.80 1.44
CA ILE A 102 -1.22 7.10 1.82
C ILE A 102 -0.54 8.23 1.04
N ARG A 103 0.79 8.24 0.93
CA ARG A 103 1.50 9.23 0.12
C ARG A 103 1.06 9.19 -1.34
N ARG A 104 0.87 8.00 -1.91
CA ARG A 104 0.38 7.84 -3.27
C ARG A 104 -1.01 8.46 -3.46
N LEU A 105 -1.95 8.18 -2.56
CA LEU A 105 -3.29 8.78 -2.62
C LEU A 105 -3.25 10.32 -2.51
N LYS A 106 -2.38 10.85 -1.68
CA LYS A 106 -2.18 12.31 -1.53
C LYS A 106 -1.70 12.99 -2.82
N THR A 107 -1.10 12.26 -3.75
CA THR A 107 -0.66 12.85 -5.03
C THR A 107 -1.82 13.18 -5.96
N VAL A 108 -2.98 12.55 -5.80
CA VAL A 108 -4.12 12.68 -6.74
C VAL A 108 -5.40 13.19 -6.09
N PHE A 109 -5.61 12.97 -4.78
CA PHE A 109 -6.81 13.43 -4.06
C PHE A 109 -6.58 14.75 -3.33
N ALA A 110 -7.65 15.51 -3.15
CA ALA A 110 -7.64 16.78 -2.44
C ALA A 110 -7.30 16.64 -0.94
N GLY A 111 -7.66 15.51 -0.34
CA GLY A 111 -7.33 15.17 1.03
C GLY A 111 -7.37 13.67 1.25
N VAL A 112 -6.58 13.19 2.19
CA VAL A 112 -6.50 11.78 2.58
C VAL A 112 -6.45 11.71 4.11
N ALA A 113 -7.22 10.79 4.70
CA ALA A 113 -7.14 10.54 6.14
C ALA A 113 -5.75 10.02 6.51
N GLU A 114 -5.10 10.67 7.45
CA GLU A 114 -3.69 10.38 7.80
C GLU A 114 -3.53 9.15 8.68
N GLU A 115 -4.60 8.78 9.40
CA GLU A 115 -4.63 7.63 10.30
C GLU A 115 -5.58 6.55 9.74
N PRO A 116 -5.18 5.81 8.69
CA PRO A 116 -5.99 4.74 8.14
C PRO A 116 -6.13 3.61 9.15
N LYS A 117 -7.21 2.84 9.05
CA LYS A 117 -7.44 1.69 9.94
C LYS A 117 -6.80 0.43 9.37
N VAL A 118 -5.91 -0.18 10.12
CA VAL A 118 -5.39 -1.52 9.79
C VAL A 118 -6.43 -2.56 10.18
N LEU A 119 -6.82 -3.40 9.23
CA LEU A 119 -7.71 -4.54 9.45
C LEU A 119 -6.88 -5.80 9.64
N LEU A 120 -7.09 -6.46 10.77
CA LEU A 120 -6.35 -7.64 11.19
C LEU A 120 -7.18 -8.91 11.00
N ASN A 121 -6.51 -10.04 10.83
CA ASN A 121 -7.16 -11.35 10.95
C ASN A 121 -7.27 -11.80 12.42
N SER A 122 -7.82 -12.98 12.65
CA SER A 122 -7.95 -13.58 13.99
C SER A 122 -6.62 -13.84 14.70
N ALA A 123 -5.51 -13.89 13.95
CA ALA A 123 -4.14 -14.05 14.49
C ALA A 123 -3.43 -12.69 14.68
N ASN A 124 -4.15 -11.58 14.64
CA ASN A 124 -3.63 -10.21 14.70
C ASN A 124 -2.61 -9.86 13.59
N CYS A 125 -2.69 -10.53 12.45
CA CYS A 125 -1.87 -10.20 11.31
C CYS A 125 -2.58 -9.17 10.42
N PRO A 126 -1.90 -8.08 10.00
CA PRO A 126 -2.45 -7.10 9.08
C PRO A 126 -2.84 -7.72 7.74
N LEU A 127 -4.08 -7.50 7.31
CA LEU A 127 -4.58 -7.92 6.00
C LEU A 127 -4.74 -6.73 5.06
N TYR A 128 -5.53 -5.75 5.48
CA TYR A 128 -5.88 -4.58 4.69
C TYR A 128 -5.63 -3.30 5.46
N LEU A 129 -5.46 -2.22 4.70
CA LEU A 129 -5.48 -0.87 5.21
C LEU A 129 -6.73 -0.16 4.67
N LEU A 130 -7.64 0.23 5.55
CA LEU A 130 -8.81 1.01 5.17
C LEU A 130 -8.41 2.46 5.07
N CYS A 131 -8.31 2.95 3.82
CA CYS A 131 -7.95 4.31 3.48
C CYS A 131 -9.19 5.11 3.09
N PHE A 132 -9.17 6.40 3.37
CA PHE A 132 -10.19 7.33 2.90
C PHE A 132 -9.55 8.52 2.19
N ALA A 133 -10.05 8.85 1.00
CA ALA A 133 -9.59 9.97 0.19
C ALA A 133 -10.76 10.82 -0.29
N VAL A 134 -10.59 12.14 -0.24
CA VAL A 134 -11.61 13.12 -0.60
C VAL A 134 -11.34 13.68 -1.98
N GLY A 135 -12.32 13.59 -2.87
CA GLY A 135 -12.21 14.11 -4.23
C GLY A 135 -12.44 15.60 -4.35
N ASN A 136 -13.43 16.16 -3.62
CA ASN A 136 -13.80 17.56 -3.72
C ASN A 136 -12.97 18.46 -2.80
N PRO A 137 -12.13 19.37 -3.34
CA PRO A 137 -11.30 20.27 -2.52
C PRO A 137 -12.11 21.15 -1.57
N LYS A 138 -13.32 21.58 -1.96
CA LYS A 138 -14.16 22.45 -1.15
C LYS A 138 -14.69 21.78 0.13
N GLY A 139 -14.96 20.48 0.07
CA GLY A 139 -15.47 19.69 1.19
C GLY A 139 -14.41 18.94 1.98
N ALA A 140 -13.15 18.96 1.54
CA ALA A 140 -12.11 18.07 2.07
C ALA A 140 -11.91 18.20 3.59
N ASN A 141 -11.79 19.40 4.11
CA ASN A 141 -11.57 19.62 5.55
C ASN A 141 -12.73 19.09 6.41
N PHE A 142 -13.95 19.29 5.96
CA PHE A 142 -15.13 18.82 6.69
C PHE A 142 -15.24 17.29 6.64
N ALA A 143 -15.09 16.70 5.47
CA ALA A 143 -15.12 15.26 5.29
C ALA A 143 -14.04 14.56 6.12
N LEU A 144 -12.81 15.08 6.12
CA LEU A 144 -11.68 14.51 6.89
C LEU A 144 -11.93 14.57 8.40
N LYS A 145 -12.54 15.64 8.92
CA LYS A 145 -12.90 15.71 10.34
C LYS A 145 -13.85 14.59 10.75
N ILE A 146 -14.89 14.34 9.94
CA ILE A 146 -15.86 13.28 10.20
C ILE A 146 -15.18 11.92 10.13
N VAL A 147 -14.44 11.65 9.07
CA VAL A 147 -13.79 10.35 8.84
C VAL A 147 -12.73 10.06 9.87
N ASN A 148 -11.88 11.02 10.22
CA ASN A 148 -10.89 10.83 11.28
C ASN A 148 -11.54 10.49 12.63
N HIS A 149 -12.69 11.08 12.94
CA HIS A 149 -13.45 10.72 14.13
C HIS A 149 -13.98 9.28 14.06
N LEU A 150 -14.53 8.87 12.91
CA LEU A 150 -15.02 7.50 12.70
C LEU A 150 -13.88 6.47 12.79
N LEU A 151 -12.75 6.73 12.14
CA LEU A 151 -11.60 5.81 12.15
C LEU A 151 -11.01 5.64 13.56
N ARG A 152 -10.95 6.70 14.36
CA ARG A 152 -10.53 6.61 15.76
C ARG A 152 -11.46 5.74 16.59
N LYS A 153 -12.79 5.89 16.44
CA LYS A 153 -13.76 5.04 17.13
C LYS A 153 -13.66 3.56 16.76
N MET A 154 -13.26 3.27 15.52
CA MET A 154 -13.02 1.88 15.10
C MET A 154 -11.75 1.28 15.72
N ALA A 155 -10.87 2.09 16.31
CA ALA A 155 -9.64 1.65 16.95
C ALA A 155 -9.84 1.27 18.44
N GLU A 156 -10.94 1.69 19.05
CA GLU A 156 -11.35 1.32 20.43
C GLU A 156 -12.02 -0.06 20.45
#